data_58a9df529d3f69bc39cd4a5dd80df34c
#
_entry.id   58a9df529d3f69bc39cd4a5dd80df34c
#
_cell.length_a   1.000
_cell.length_b   1.000
_cell.length_c   1.000
_cell.angle_alpha   90.00
_cell.angle_beta   90.00
_cell.angle_gamma   90.00
#
_symmetry.space_group_name_H-M   'P 1'
#
loop_
_entity.id
_entity.type
_entity.pdbx_description
1 polymer ?
#
loop_
_entity_poly.entity_id
_entity_poly.type
_entity_poly.pdbx_seq_one_letter_code
_entity_poly.pdbx_strand_id
1 'polypeptide(L)'
;ASVLCAAGAIGHDCLEDTIVLGEVNLDGSVLPIHGLLPIMLHAEERGVRKMIVPHRNLDEASMVDGLDVVGVRHVGELIELMGGDATYTIPDTPVTDETTTDQSPTSHPNDCGDMNEVLGQEHAKWALQVAAAGGHNLIMTGPPGSGKTMLASRMPGIMCPLNEAEQLEVASIRS
;
A
#
# COMPACT_ATOMS: atom_id res chain seq x y z
N ALA A 1 10.93 -7.67 17.37
CA ALA A 1 11.48 -6.71 18.36
C ALA A 1 11.50 -7.32 19.76
N SER A 2 10.37 -7.79 20.33
CA SER A 2 10.29 -8.30 21.71
C SER A 2 11.26 -9.47 21.99
N VAL A 3 11.47 -10.37 21.04
CA VAL A 3 12.44 -11.47 21.16
C VAL A 3 13.88 -10.94 21.22
N LEU A 4 14.21 -9.90 20.43
CA LEU A 4 15.52 -9.25 20.43
C LEU A 4 15.79 -8.55 21.76
N CYS A 5 14.80 -7.89 22.36
CA CYS A 5 14.88 -7.34 23.70
C CYS A 5 15.13 -8.44 24.75
N ALA A 6 14.37 -9.52 24.70
CA ALA A 6 14.51 -10.65 25.63
C ALA A 6 15.87 -11.36 25.50
N ALA A 7 16.44 -11.37 24.32
CA ALA A 7 17.79 -11.89 24.03
C ALA A 7 18.91 -10.90 24.40
N GLY A 8 18.58 -9.67 24.81
CA GLY A 8 19.55 -8.63 25.15
C GLY A 8 20.28 -8.01 23.94
N ALA A 9 19.77 -8.24 22.73
CA ALA A 9 20.33 -7.68 21.51
C ALA A 9 19.99 -6.19 21.32
N ILE A 10 18.87 -5.73 21.89
CA ILE A 10 18.43 -4.33 21.87
C ILE A 10 17.92 -3.92 23.27
N GLY A 11 18.05 -2.64 23.61
CA GLY A 11 17.57 -2.11 24.88
C GLY A 11 16.04 -1.99 24.93
N HIS A 12 15.44 -2.09 26.10
CA HIS A 12 14.00 -1.92 26.29
C HIS A 12 13.53 -0.49 25.98
N ASP A 13 14.36 0.49 26.30
CA ASP A 13 14.03 1.92 26.14
C ASP A 13 13.91 2.34 24.65
N CYS A 14 14.50 1.56 23.75
CA CYS A 14 14.46 1.83 22.30
C CYS A 14 13.09 1.57 21.65
N LEU A 15 12.18 0.91 22.36
CA LEU A 15 10.84 0.57 21.87
C LEU A 15 9.75 1.51 22.40
N GLU A 16 10.10 2.45 23.30
CA GLU A 16 9.13 3.44 23.77
C GLU A 16 8.68 4.32 22.61
N ASP A 17 7.37 4.48 22.46
CA ASP A 17 6.71 5.25 21.38
C ASP A 17 7.08 4.82 19.95
N THR A 18 7.61 3.60 19.77
CA THR A 18 7.99 3.07 18.46
C THR A 18 7.21 1.80 18.14
N ILE A 19 6.52 1.80 17.01
CA ILE A 19 5.90 0.60 16.45
C ILE A 19 6.85 -0.03 15.43
N VAL A 20 7.06 -1.34 15.55
CA VAL A 20 7.88 -2.13 14.62
C VAL A 20 6.99 -3.16 13.95
N LEU A 21 6.86 -3.06 12.64
CA LEU A 21 6.03 -3.96 11.81
C LEU A 21 6.89 -4.62 10.73
N GLY A 22 6.56 -5.86 10.40
CA GLY A 22 7.22 -6.61 9.33
C GLY A 22 7.13 -8.11 9.56
N GLU A 23 7.15 -8.85 8.48
CA GLU A 23 7.33 -10.30 8.51
C GLU A 23 8.81 -10.62 8.36
N VAL A 24 9.33 -11.54 9.18
CA VAL A 24 10.75 -11.90 9.18
C VAL A 24 10.91 -13.30 8.61
N ASN A 25 11.71 -13.42 7.58
CA ASN A 25 12.08 -14.69 6.98
C ASN A 25 13.22 -15.36 7.78
N LEU A 26 13.48 -16.65 7.52
CA LEU A 26 14.51 -17.42 8.23
C LEU A 26 15.94 -16.91 8.01
N ASP A 27 16.19 -16.25 6.88
CA ASP A 27 17.47 -15.61 6.57
C ASP A 27 17.65 -14.23 7.23
N GLY A 28 16.63 -13.73 7.94
CA GLY A 28 16.61 -12.43 8.58
C GLY A 28 16.11 -11.30 7.67
N SER A 29 15.76 -11.57 6.42
CA SER A 29 15.14 -10.58 5.54
C SER A 29 13.77 -10.17 6.05
N VAL A 30 13.41 -8.89 5.85
CA VAL A 30 12.11 -8.33 6.25
C VAL A 30 11.22 -8.21 5.02
N LEU A 31 10.12 -8.94 5.05
CA LEU A 31 9.13 -9.01 3.98
C LEU A 31 8.07 -7.91 4.14
N PRO A 32 7.50 -7.44 3.03
CA PRO A 32 6.42 -6.47 3.05
C PRO A 32 5.17 -7.05 3.74
N ILE A 33 4.39 -6.16 4.35
CA ILE A 33 3.12 -6.49 4.98
C ILE A 33 1.97 -5.85 4.23
N HIS A 34 0.79 -6.47 4.32
CA HIS A 34 -0.46 -5.91 3.85
C HIS A 34 -1.18 -5.19 5.00
N GLY A 35 -1.97 -4.18 4.68
CA GLY A 35 -2.75 -3.45 5.69
C GLY A 35 -1.93 -2.46 6.51
N LEU A 36 -0.83 -1.91 5.98
CA LEU A 36 0.01 -0.95 6.69
C LEU A 36 -0.72 0.37 6.93
N LEU A 37 -1.39 0.94 5.92
CA LEU A 37 -2.04 2.25 6.02
C LEU A 37 -3.07 2.36 7.15
N PRO A 38 -4.03 1.42 7.31
CA PRO A 38 -4.95 1.46 8.45
C PRO A 38 -4.26 1.45 9.81
N ILE A 39 -3.15 0.71 9.93
CA ILE A 39 -2.37 0.64 11.17
C ILE A 39 -1.70 1.99 11.43
N MET A 40 -1.12 2.62 10.40
CA MET A 40 -0.44 3.91 10.49
C MET A 40 -1.40 5.03 10.90
N LEU A 41 -2.55 5.13 10.23
CA LEU A 41 -3.58 6.12 10.56
C LEU A 41 -4.04 5.99 12.02
N HIS A 42 -4.25 4.77 12.49
CA HIS A 42 -4.63 4.52 13.86
C HIS A 42 -3.50 4.79 14.87
N ALA A 43 -2.25 4.54 14.49
CA ALA A 43 -1.08 4.84 15.30
C ALA A 43 -0.88 6.36 15.49
N GLU A 44 -1.07 7.14 14.42
CA GLU A 44 -1.03 8.60 14.44
C GLU A 44 -2.09 9.17 15.41
N GLU A 45 -3.34 8.71 15.32
CA GLU A 45 -4.44 9.10 16.22
C GLU A 45 -4.13 8.82 17.69
N ARG A 46 -3.34 7.78 17.96
CA ARG A 46 -2.91 7.42 19.33
C ARG A 46 -1.65 8.12 19.79
N GLY A 47 -1.08 8.99 18.98
CA GLY A 47 0.10 9.79 19.32
C GLY A 47 1.42 9.04 19.20
N VAL A 48 1.47 7.90 18.53
CA VAL A 48 2.72 7.26 18.13
C VAL A 48 3.45 8.17 17.16
N ARG A 49 4.77 8.30 17.32
CA ARG A 49 5.57 9.22 16.50
C ARG A 49 6.52 8.52 15.57
N LYS A 50 6.94 7.31 15.91
CA LYS A 50 7.94 6.58 15.14
C LYS A 50 7.46 5.19 14.76
N MET A 51 7.65 4.83 13.49
CA MET A 51 7.35 3.49 12.99
C MET A 51 8.53 2.93 12.20
N ILE A 52 8.80 1.66 12.40
CA ILE A 52 9.78 0.90 11.61
C ILE A 52 9.01 -0.12 10.81
N VAL A 53 9.12 -0.03 9.49
CA VAL A 53 8.36 -0.82 8.53
C VAL A 53 9.29 -1.50 7.53
N PRO A 54 8.82 -2.50 6.78
CA PRO A 54 9.60 -3.06 5.68
C PRO A 54 9.92 -1.98 4.64
N HIS A 55 11.12 -1.98 4.10
CA HIS A 55 11.56 -0.98 3.11
C HIS A 55 10.63 -0.92 1.89
N ARG A 56 10.05 -2.06 1.48
CA ARG A 56 9.12 -2.12 0.35
C ARG A 56 7.76 -1.43 0.61
N ASN A 57 7.43 -1.17 1.87
CA ASN A 57 6.22 -0.44 2.24
C ASN A 57 6.45 1.08 2.39
N LEU A 58 7.66 1.61 2.14
CA LEU A 58 7.96 3.03 2.32
C LEU A 58 7.12 3.94 1.42
N ASP A 59 6.88 3.54 0.17
CA ASP A 59 6.07 4.33 -0.77
C ASP A 59 4.64 4.49 -0.24
N GLU A 60 4.06 3.40 0.26
CA GLU A 60 2.75 3.39 0.91
C GLU A 60 2.77 4.20 2.21
N ALA A 61 3.81 4.05 3.02
CA ALA A 61 3.97 4.76 4.28
C ALA A 61 4.12 6.28 4.09
N SER A 62 4.67 6.72 2.97
CA SER A 62 4.82 8.14 2.65
C SER A 62 3.51 8.89 2.42
N MET A 63 2.39 8.17 2.32
CA MET A 63 1.05 8.75 2.17
C MET A 63 0.47 9.27 3.49
N VAL A 64 1.08 8.93 4.62
CA VAL A 64 0.63 9.37 5.96
C VAL A 64 1.63 10.38 6.51
N ASP A 65 1.19 11.62 6.68
CA ASP A 65 1.96 12.67 7.31
C ASP A 65 1.96 12.53 8.84
N GLY A 66 2.96 13.09 9.51
CA GLY A 66 2.99 13.16 10.99
C GLY A 66 3.71 12.00 11.69
N LEU A 67 4.11 10.97 10.98
CA LEU A 67 4.89 9.83 11.49
C LEU A 67 6.33 9.85 10.96
N ASP A 68 7.29 9.61 11.85
CA ASP A 68 8.69 9.34 11.47
C ASP A 68 8.81 7.86 11.09
N VAL A 69 8.87 7.59 9.79
CA VAL A 69 8.88 6.22 9.26
C VAL A 69 10.27 5.84 8.78
N VAL A 70 10.78 4.74 9.30
CA VAL A 70 12.07 4.17 8.90
C VAL A 70 11.87 2.82 8.26
N GLY A 71 12.39 2.63 7.04
CA GLY A 71 12.32 1.38 6.31
C GLY A 71 13.52 0.48 6.59
N VAL A 72 13.27 -0.81 6.87
CA VAL A 72 14.30 -1.83 7.08
C VAL A 72 14.13 -3.00 6.11
N ARG A 73 15.26 -3.56 5.65
CA ARG A 73 15.31 -4.72 4.75
C ARG A 73 15.66 -6.01 5.48
N HIS A 74 16.38 -5.88 6.59
CA HIS A 74 16.94 -7.00 7.34
C HIS A 74 16.89 -6.73 8.86
N VAL A 75 16.75 -7.78 9.64
CA VAL A 75 16.74 -7.70 11.12
C VAL A 75 18.03 -7.09 11.66
N GLY A 76 19.17 -7.26 10.98
CA GLY A 76 20.43 -6.61 11.33
C GLY A 76 20.33 -5.09 11.33
N GLU A 77 19.72 -4.49 10.31
CA GLU A 77 19.46 -3.04 10.24
C GLU A 77 18.58 -2.56 11.40
N LEU A 78 17.59 -3.36 11.79
CA LEU A 78 16.74 -3.07 12.94
C LEU A 78 17.56 -3.04 14.25
N ILE A 79 18.48 -4.00 14.44
CA ILE A 79 19.34 -4.06 15.62
C ILE A 79 20.25 -2.84 15.69
N GLU A 80 20.88 -2.46 14.58
CA GLU A 80 21.73 -1.26 14.48
C GLU A 80 20.96 0.03 14.76
N LEU A 81 19.79 0.18 14.18
CA LEU A 81 18.90 1.33 14.42
C LEU A 81 18.49 1.48 15.89
N MET A 82 18.43 0.35 16.60
CA MET A 82 18.08 0.31 18.02
C MET A 82 19.32 0.28 18.94
N GLY A 83 20.51 0.59 18.41
CA GLY A 83 21.73 0.75 19.19
C GLY A 83 22.36 -0.56 19.65
N GLY A 84 21.98 -1.69 19.07
CA GLY A 84 22.61 -2.99 19.28
C GLY A 84 23.81 -3.22 18.34
N ASP A 85 24.72 -4.10 18.73
CA ASP A 85 25.81 -4.55 17.86
C ASP A 85 25.34 -5.68 16.94
N ALA A 86 25.09 -5.36 15.68
CA ALA A 86 24.84 -6.38 14.67
C ALA A 86 26.17 -6.91 14.14
N THR A 87 26.68 -8.02 14.69
CA THR A 87 27.81 -8.78 14.12
C THR A 87 27.41 -9.59 12.87
N TYR A 88 26.32 -9.20 12.21
CA TYR A 88 25.79 -9.87 11.05
C TYR A 88 26.23 -9.15 9.77
N THR A 89 26.96 -9.86 8.92
CA THR A 89 27.24 -9.39 7.57
C THR A 89 25.95 -9.54 6.76
N ILE A 90 25.30 -8.42 6.44
CA ILE A 90 24.19 -8.42 5.49
C ILE A 90 24.70 -9.05 4.21
N PRO A 91 24.20 -10.21 3.77
CA PRO A 91 24.59 -10.72 2.47
C PRO A 91 24.23 -9.66 1.44
N ASP A 92 25.22 -9.22 0.64
CA ASP A 92 24.99 -8.45 -0.59
C ASP A 92 24.26 -9.37 -1.60
N THR A 93 23.09 -9.82 -1.23
CA THR A 93 22.17 -10.38 -2.19
C THR A 93 21.62 -9.19 -2.94
N PRO A 94 21.97 -9.02 -4.24
CA PRO A 94 21.22 -8.12 -5.07
C PRO A 94 19.78 -8.53 -4.87
N VAL A 95 18.92 -7.57 -4.53
CA VAL A 95 17.48 -7.75 -4.56
C VAL A 95 17.18 -8.13 -6.01
N THR A 96 17.28 -9.42 -6.31
CA THR A 96 16.61 -9.94 -7.49
C THR A 96 15.16 -9.65 -7.21
N ASP A 97 14.64 -8.67 -7.92
CA ASP A 97 13.23 -8.55 -8.20
C ASP A 97 12.78 -9.87 -8.82
N GLU A 98 12.72 -10.92 -8.00
CA GLU A 98 11.85 -12.03 -8.30
C GLU A 98 10.44 -11.44 -8.17
N THR A 99 10.06 -10.80 -9.24
CA THR A 99 8.70 -10.63 -9.68
C THR A 99 8.02 -11.99 -9.53
N THR A 100 7.54 -12.28 -8.31
CA THR A 100 6.33 -13.05 -8.20
C THR A 100 5.32 -12.21 -8.96
N THR A 101 5.07 -12.63 -10.17
CA THR A 101 4.01 -12.19 -11.05
C THR A 101 2.66 -12.51 -10.39
N ASP A 102 2.36 -11.89 -9.26
CA ASP A 102 1.05 -11.43 -8.97
C ASP A 102 0.91 -10.12 -9.74
N GLN A 103 0.56 -10.29 -11.01
CA GLN A 103 0.04 -9.23 -11.84
C GLN A 103 -1.30 -8.77 -11.24
N SER A 104 -1.24 -8.11 -10.10
CA SER A 104 -2.16 -7.00 -9.90
C SER A 104 -1.71 -5.97 -10.93
N PRO A 105 -2.52 -5.66 -11.94
CA PRO A 105 -2.19 -4.58 -12.84
C PRO A 105 -2.09 -3.33 -11.96
N THR A 106 -0.88 -2.86 -11.71
CA THR A 106 -0.62 -1.45 -11.41
C THR A 106 -0.96 -0.71 -12.68
N SER A 107 -2.26 -0.71 -13.05
CA SER A 107 -2.77 0.20 -14.03
C SER A 107 -2.56 1.58 -13.43
N HIS A 108 -1.56 2.30 -13.96
CA HIS A 108 -1.48 3.73 -13.76
C HIS A 108 -2.89 4.31 -13.96
N PRO A 109 -3.31 5.32 -13.18
CA PRO A 109 -4.63 5.96 -13.34
C PRO A 109 -4.94 6.37 -14.78
N ASN A 110 -3.92 6.46 -15.64
CA ASN A 110 -3.99 6.80 -17.05
C ASN A 110 -4.23 5.61 -18.01
N ASP A 111 -4.27 4.37 -17.51
CA ASP A 111 -4.43 3.18 -18.38
C ASP A 111 -5.89 2.69 -18.44
N CYS A 112 -6.82 3.50 -17.96
CA CYS A 112 -8.24 3.14 -17.92
C CYS A 112 -8.92 3.11 -19.29
N GLY A 113 -8.24 3.52 -20.36
CA GLY A 113 -8.83 3.71 -21.68
C GLY A 113 -9.87 4.86 -21.71
N ASP A 114 -10.02 5.50 -22.85
CA ASP A 114 -10.98 6.60 -22.99
C ASP A 114 -12.40 6.06 -23.30
N MET A 115 -13.40 6.66 -22.67
CA MET A 115 -14.82 6.36 -22.95
C MET A 115 -15.19 6.63 -24.42
N ASN A 116 -14.47 7.54 -25.10
CA ASN A 116 -14.65 7.86 -26.51
C ASN A 116 -14.25 6.71 -27.44
N GLU A 117 -13.39 5.80 -27.00
CA GLU A 117 -12.99 4.62 -27.76
C GLU A 117 -14.11 3.58 -27.88
N VAL A 118 -15.12 3.66 -27.02
CA VAL A 118 -16.25 2.74 -27.03
C VAL A 118 -17.18 3.12 -28.16
N LEU A 119 -17.28 2.25 -29.16
CA LEU A 119 -18.21 2.43 -30.28
C LEU A 119 -19.64 2.04 -29.88
N GLY A 120 -20.59 2.95 -30.14
CA GLY A 120 -21.99 2.74 -29.83
C GLY A 120 -22.28 2.85 -28.33
N GLN A 121 -23.34 2.20 -27.87
CA GLN A 121 -23.76 2.14 -26.46
C GLN A 121 -24.06 3.51 -25.83
N GLU A 122 -24.60 4.44 -26.56
CA GLU A 122 -24.81 5.83 -26.15
C GLU A 122 -25.61 5.96 -24.85
N HIS A 123 -26.63 5.11 -24.65
CA HIS A 123 -27.42 5.12 -23.42
C HIS A 123 -26.60 4.71 -22.18
N ALA A 124 -25.74 3.70 -22.33
CA ALA A 124 -24.88 3.23 -21.25
C ALA A 124 -23.79 4.27 -20.93
N LYS A 125 -23.16 4.87 -21.95
CA LYS A 125 -22.20 5.97 -21.79
C LYS A 125 -22.83 7.15 -21.06
N TRP A 126 -24.02 7.58 -21.47
CA TRP A 126 -24.73 8.66 -20.82
C TRP A 126 -25.04 8.35 -19.35
N ALA A 127 -25.51 7.14 -19.06
CA ALA A 127 -25.78 6.71 -17.68
C ALA A 127 -24.49 6.71 -16.81
N LEU A 128 -23.36 6.27 -17.37
CA LEU A 128 -22.06 6.31 -16.70
C LEU A 128 -21.59 7.74 -16.43
N GLN A 129 -21.76 8.65 -17.38
CA GLN A 129 -21.42 10.08 -17.21
C GLN A 129 -22.26 10.73 -16.10
N VAL A 130 -23.57 10.45 -16.06
CA VAL A 130 -24.45 10.96 -15.00
C VAL A 130 -24.04 10.39 -13.63
N ALA A 131 -23.76 9.08 -13.57
CA ALA A 131 -23.32 8.44 -12.35
C ALA A 131 -21.98 9.00 -11.85
N ALA A 132 -21.01 9.19 -12.76
CA ALA A 132 -19.70 9.75 -12.43
C ALA A 132 -19.81 11.21 -11.95
N ALA A 133 -20.62 12.04 -12.61
CA ALA A 133 -20.81 13.44 -12.24
C ALA A 133 -21.52 13.61 -10.89
N GLY A 134 -22.40 12.68 -10.53
CA GLY A 134 -23.18 12.74 -9.30
C GLY A 134 -22.67 11.85 -8.16
N GLY A 135 -21.57 11.14 -8.35
CA GLY A 135 -21.09 10.16 -7.35
C GLY A 135 -22.07 9.02 -7.09
N HIS A 136 -22.86 8.63 -8.10
CA HIS A 136 -23.95 7.66 -7.93
C HIS A 136 -23.47 6.23 -8.19
N ASN A 137 -24.00 5.28 -7.43
CA ASN A 137 -23.83 3.87 -7.70
C ASN A 137 -24.59 3.47 -8.98
N LEU A 138 -24.00 2.61 -9.81
CA LEU A 138 -24.57 2.13 -11.04
C LEU A 138 -24.54 0.60 -11.09
N ILE A 139 -25.62 -0.02 -11.52
CA ILE A 139 -25.71 -1.45 -11.78
C ILE A 139 -25.92 -1.66 -13.28
N MET A 140 -25.06 -2.46 -13.90
CA MET A 140 -25.18 -2.86 -15.30
C MET A 140 -25.61 -4.32 -15.41
N THR A 141 -26.73 -4.56 -16.10
CA THR A 141 -27.23 -5.92 -16.39
C THR A 141 -27.23 -6.18 -17.89
N GLY A 142 -27.03 -7.41 -18.29
CA GLY A 142 -27.03 -7.79 -19.70
C GLY A 142 -26.33 -9.12 -19.95
N PRO A 143 -26.43 -9.69 -21.16
CA PRO A 143 -25.84 -10.96 -21.51
C PRO A 143 -24.30 -10.91 -21.47
N PRO A 144 -23.63 -12.06 -21.41
CA PRO A 144 -22.18 -12.14 -21.60
C PRO A 144 -21.76 -11.49 -22.92
N GLY A 145 -20.62 -10.81 -22.95
CA GLY A 145 -20.11 -10.14 -24.14
C GLY A 145 -20.75 -8.79 -24.47
N SER A 146 -21.72 -8.28 -23.69
CA SER A 146 -22.35 -6.98 -23.94
C SER A 146 -21.50 -5.74 -23.58
N GLY A 147 -20.22 -5.92 -23.25
CA GLY A 147 -19.30 -4.80 -22.97
C GLY A 147 -19.37 -4.18 -21.57
N LYS A 148 -20.08 -4.80 -20.62
CA LYS A 148 -20.22 -4.26 -19.25
C LYS A 148 -18.87 -4.00 -18.55
N THR A 149 -17.99 -5.00 -18.57
CA THR A 149 -16.65 -4.88 -17.98
C THR A 149 -15.81 -3.81 -18.67
N MET A 150 -15.88 -3.73 -19.99
CA MET A 150 -15.19 -2.71 -20.78
C MET A 150 -15.65 -1.30 -20.41
N LEU A 151 -16.96 -1.08 -20.25
CA LEU A 151 -17.53 0.19 -19.84
C LEU A 151 -17.15 0.53 -18.37
N ALA A 152 -17.22 -0.45 -17.48
CA ALA A 152 -16.86 -0.27 -16.07
C ALA A 152 -15.38 0.09 -15.90
N SER A 153 -14.46 -0.54 -16.65
CA SER A 153 -13.03 -0.25 -16.58
C SER A 153 -12.66 1.16 -17.03
N ARG A 154 -13.52 1.82 -17.82
CA ARG A 154 -13.32 3.20 -18.29
C ARG A 154 -13.96 4.25 -17.38
N MET A 155 -14.79 3.82 -16.43
CA MET A 155 -15.46 4.75 -15.50
C MET A 155 -14.49 5.63 -14.68
N PRO A 156 -13.35 5.12 -14.17
CA PRO A 156 -12.40 5.95 -13.45
C PRO A 156 -11.87 7.14 -14.27
N GLY A 157 -11.76 7.00 -15.59
CA GLY A 157 -11.31 8.08 -16.48
C GLY A 157 -12.27 9.27 -16.63
N ILE A 158 -13.52 9.10 -16.23
CA ILE A 158 -14.57 10.16 -16.28
C ILE A 158 -15.01 10.62 -14.89
N MET A 159 -14.50 10.02 -13.81
CA MET A 159 -14.78 10.46 -12.44
C MET A 159 -13.96 11.68 -12.07
N CYS A 160 -14.48 12.48 -11.12
CA CYS A 160 -13.69 13.55 -10.52
C CYS A 160 -12.49 12.96 -9.77
N PRO A 161 -11.33 13.64 -9.78
CA PRO A 161 -10.18 13.21 -9.00
C PRO A 161 -10.55 13.18 -7.50
N LEU A 162 -10.06 12.15 -6.81
CA LEU A 162 -10.26 12.00 -5.37
C LEU A 162 -9.48 13.10 -4.63
N ASN A 163 -10.05 13.61 -3.55
CA ASN A 163 -9.32 14.45 -2.60
C ASN A 163 -8.33 13.59 -1.77
N GLU A 164 -7.44 14.23 -1.00
CA GLU A 164 -6.41 13.52 -0.22
C GLU A 164 -7.00 12.52 0.77
N ALA A 165 -8.07 12.87 1.47
CA ALA A 165 -8.73 11.97 2.42
C ALA A 165 -9.36 10.75 1.73
N GLU A 166 -10.01 10.96 0.59
CA GLU A 166 -10.59 9.87 -0.21
C GLU A 166 -9.50 8.97 -0.81
N GLN A 167 -8.35 9.54 -1.21
CA GLN A 167 -7.21 8.76 -1.70
C GLN A 167 -6.66 7.84 -0.60
N LEU A 168 -6.52 8.35 0.62
CA LEU A 168 -6.08 7.57 1.78
C LEU A 168 -7.08 6.46 2.11
N GLU A 169 -8.39 6.75 2.07
CA GLU A 169 -9.43 5.75 2.31
C GLU A 169 -9.37 4.61 1.28
N VAL A 170 -9.30 4.94 -0.02
CA VAL A 170 -9.17 3.95 -1.09
C VAL A 170 -7.87 3.15 -0.97
N ALA A 171 -6.75 3.81 -0.65
CA ALA A 171 -5.46 3.16 -0.45
C ALA A 171 -5.51 2.20 0.75
N SER A 172 -6.18 2.59 1.85
CA SER A 172 -6.34 1.74 3.04
C SER A 172 -7.14 0.46 2.78
N ILE A 173 -8.07 0.48 1.81
CA ILE A 173 -8.84 -0.71 1.42
C ILE A 173 -7.98 -1.67 0.57
N ARG A 174 -7.01 -1.14 -0.18
CA ARG A 174 -6.15 -1.92 -1.08
C ARG A 174 -4.85 -2.40 -0.43
N SER A 175 -4.44 -1.76 0.65
CA SER A 175 -3.31 -2.13 1.49
C SER A 175 -3.52 -3.46 2.26
#